data_963f6ec7810e7d84801cd7a70744f30d
#
_entry.id   963f6ec7810e7d84801cd7a70744f30d
#
_cell.length_a   1.000
_cell.length_b   1.000
_cell.length_c   1.000
_cell.angle_alpha   90.00
_cell.angle_beta   90.00
_cell.angle_gamma   90.00
#
_symmetry.space_group_name_H-M   'P 1'
#
loop_
_entity.id
_entity.type
_entity.pdbx_description
1 polymer ?
#
loop_
_entity_poly.entity_id
_entity_poly.type
_entity_poly.pdbx_seq_one_letter_code
_entity_poly.pdbx_strand_id
1 'polypeptide(L)'
;MKFNKSVYLPLFAACLSGLASCSDDDDFTWSEPVPSDCMDVYFADSNPTTYDVMSDEIDNLSFTVEVMRLNSAEAATVPLTVFSRSEAFECPSTIEFAAGENKAALEVKVNKVSSGDYTLELSIGDVRYSNPYVTYDGGWSVLSIDMTVWDFLGTGTFYYNGLFSGEDPGLSLYASGTSYKITNWGGGVDLLFKCDATGKITVAKQYVGANHQTYGPVYVTTDGADVTSYYDPETQTYYFNMAYNVSAGTFGTKYEKFVLTDPVQ
;
A
#
# COMPACT_ATOMS: atom_id res chain seq x y z
N MET A 1 -13.64 72.07 -31.36
CA MET A 1 -12.71 71.11 -30.81
C MET A 1 -12.82 69.84 -31.67
N LYS A 2 -11.77 69.56 -32.46
CA LYS A 2 -11.82 68.50 -33.50
C LYS A 2 -11.44 67.12 -32.86
N PHE A 3 -12.32 66.17 -33.02
CA PHE A 3 -12.00 64.74 -32.69
C PHE A 3 -11.30 64.13 -33.90
N ASN A 4 -10.07 63.72 -33.70
CA ASN A 4 -9.29 62.96 -34.67
C ASN A 4 -9.77 61.49 -34.64
N LYS A 5 -10.35 61.05 -35.76
CA LYS A 5 -10.53 59.67 -36.13
C LYS A 5 -9.22 59.18 -36.78
N SER A 6 -8.52 58.29 -36.23
CA SER A 6 -7.63 57.33 -36.94
C SER A 6 -6.96 56.37 -35.99
N VAL A 7 -6.87 55.13 -36.51
CA VAL A 7 -6.05 54.04 -36.06
C VAL A 7 -6.75 53.03 -35.11
N TYR A 8 -7.67 52.27 -35.70
CA TYR A 8 -7.91 50.89 -35.26
C TYR A 8 -8.23 50.02 -36.48
N LEU A 9 -7.20 49.66 -37.22
CA LEU A 9 -7.14 48.49 -38.11
C LEU A 9 -5.68 48.41 -38.57
N PRO A 10 -4.86 47.47 -38.13
CA PRO A 10 -4.92 46.08 -38.46
C PRO A 10 -4.34 45.19 -37.31
N LEU A 11 -5.16 44.53 -36.60
CA LEU A 11 -4.70 43.45 -35.67
C LEU A 11 -5.56 42.19 -35.80
N PHE A 12 -6.20 42.00 -36.95
CA PHE A 12 -7.06 40.81 -37.18
C PHE A 12 -6.56 39.90 -38.32
N ALA A 13 -5.34 40.10 -38.80
CA ALA A 13 -4.79 39.30 -39.91
C ALA A 13 -3.64 38.38 -39.52
N ALA A 14 -3.33 38.23 -38.20
CA ALA A 14 -2.22 37.41 -37.73
C ALA A 14 -2.62 36.14 -36.95
N CYS A 15 -3.93 35.84 -36.84
CA CYS A 15 -4.40 34.64 -36.10
C CYS A 15 -4.91 33.49 -36.99
N LEU A 16 -4.66 33.51 -38.28
CA LEU A 16 -5.15 32.49 -39.23
C LEU A 16 -4.04 31.59 -39.82
N SER A 17 -2.81 31.65 -39.32
CA SER A 17 -1.71 30.78 -39.79
C SER A 17 -1.18 29.80 -38.75
N GLY A 18 -1.95 29.52 -37.69
CA GLY A 18 -1.55 28.60 -36.61
C GLY A 18 -2.39 27.32 -36.44
N LEU A 19 -3.22 26.96 -37.43
CA LEU A 19 -4.06 25.74 -37.35
C LEU A 19 -3.68 24.70 -38.41
N ALA A 20 -2.44 24.65 -38.84
CA ALA A 20 -1.96 23.58 -39.71
C ALA A 20 -0.73 22.95 -39.08
N SER A 21 -0.90 22.32 -37.91
CA SER A 21 0.04 21.35 -37.37
C SER A 21 -0.72 20.37 -36.48
N CYS A 22 -1.73 19.72 -37.03
CA CYS A 22 -1.92 18.34 -36.75
C CYS A 22 -1.05 17.63 -37.80
N SER A 23 0.19 17.34 -37.46
CA SER A 23 0.90 16.24 -38.10
C SER A 23 0.04 15.01 -37.78
N ASP A 24 -0.43 14.34 -38.82
CA ASP A 24 -0.87 12.95 -38.73
C ASP A 24 0.34 12.17 -38.24
N ASP A 25 0.52 12.07 -36.92
CA ASP A 25 1.32 11.02 -36.34
C ASP A 25 0.51 9.73 -36.50
N ASP A 26 0.66 9.12 -37.67
CA ASP A 26 0.17 7.78 -38.01
C ASP A 26 0.88 6.69 -37.17
N ASP A 27 1.47 7.02 -36.04
CA ASP A 27 2.02 6.10 -35.03
C ASP A 27 0.98 5.64 -34.02
N PHE A 28 -0.30 5.68 -34.39
CA PHE A 28 -1.35 5.06 -33.58
C PHE A 28 -1.27 3.54 -33.78
N THR A 29 -0.50 2.88 -32.93
CA THR A 29 -0.51 1.42 -32.86
C THR A 29 -1.86 0.98 -32.30
N TRP A 30 -2.67 0.35 -33.15
CA TRP A 30 -3.92 -0.26 -32.73
C TRP A 30 -3.61 -1.33 -31.69
N SER A 31 -4.38 -1.33 -30.61
CA SER A 31 -4.32 -2.42 -29.63
C SER A 31 -4.63 -3.75 -30.33
N GLU A 32 -3.93 -4.82 -29.97
CA GLU A 32 -4.19 -6.14 -30.51
C GLU A 32 -5.65 -6.55 -30.24
N PRO A 33 -6.37 -7.06 -31.28
CA PRO A 33 -7.71 -7.55 -31.08
C PRO A 33 -7.68 -8.82 -30.21
N VAL A 34 -8.58 -8.89 -29.23
CA VAL A 34 -8.74 -10.09 -28.41
C VAL A 34 -9.36 -11.20 -29.24
N PRO A 35 -8.79 -12.41 -29.31
CA PRO A 35 -9.38 -13.56 -29.99
C PRO A 35 -10.74 -13.94 -29.39
N SER A 36 -11.66 -14.43 -30.23
CA SER A 36 -12.99 -14.86 -29.78
C SER A 36 -12.98 -16.11 -28.89
N ASP A 37 -11.86 -16.82 -28.86
CA ASP A 37 -11.58 -18.01 -28.04
C ASP A 37 -10.63 -17.69 -26.86
N CYS A 38 -10.48 -16.43 -26.51
CA CYS A 38 -9.75 -16.00 -25.31
C CYS A 38 -10.20 -16.81 -24.09
N MET A 39 -9.26 -17.26 -23.28
CA MET A 39 -9.56 -18.09 -22.09
C MET A 39 -10.14 -17.31 -20.93
N ASP A 40 -10.04 -15.97 -20.96
CA ASP A 40 -10.48 -15.07 -19.90
C ASP A 40 -9.91 -15.48 -18.54
N VAL A 41 -8.56 -15.55 -18.47
CA VAL A 41 -7.81 -15.88 -17.25
C VAL A 41 -7.59 -14.62 -16.43
N TYR A 42 -7.79 -14.71 -15.11
CA TYR A 42 -7.65 -13.58 -14.19
C TYR A 42 -7.27 -14.05 -12.78
N PHE A 43 -6.69 -13.14 -11.99
CA PHE A 43 -6.45 -13.36 -10.56
C PHE A 43 -7.74 -13.07 -9.78
N ALA A 44 -8.15 -13.97 -8.90
CA ALA A 44 -9.33 -13.78 -8.07
C ALA A 44 -9.16 -12.57 -7.13
N ASP A 45 -10.24 -11.79 -6.91
CA ASP A 45 -10.27 -10.64 -5.99
C ASP A 45 -10.16 -11.04 -4.51
N SER A 46 -10.38 -12.33 -4.23
CA SER A 46 -10.16 -12.93 -2.91
C SER A 46 -8.69 -13.09 -2.53
N ASN A 47 -7.75 -12.92 -3.49
CA ASN A 47 -6.33 -13.00 -3.18
C ASN A 47 -5.93 -11.88 -2.21
N PRO A 48 -5.19 -12.20 -1.13
CA PRO A 48 -4.58 -11.18 -0.30
C PRO A 48 -3.62 -10.30 -1.11
N THR A 49 -3.70 -8.99 -0.91
CA THR A 49 -2.81 -8.01 -1.55
C THR A 49 -1.76 -7.45 -0.61
N THR A 50 -1.83 -7.80 0.68
CA THR A 50 -0.87 -7.36 1.70
C THR A 50 -0.51 -8.50 2.64
N TYR A 51 0.78 -8.58 3.00
CA TYR A 51 1.29 -9.52 3.98
C TYR A 51 2.19 -8.80 4.99
N ASP A 52 1.94 -9.03 6.26
CA ASP A 52 2.85 -8.69 7.36
C ASP A 52 3.53 -9.96 7.85
N VAL A 53 4.87 -10.01 7.80
CA VAL A 53 5.68 -11.18 8.12
C VAL A 53 6.74 -10.79 9.15
N MET A 54 6.97 -11.62 10.14
CA MET A 54 8.09 -11.45 11.06
C MET A 54 9.37 -12.04 10.45
N SER A 55 10.50 -11.37 10.62
CA SER A 55 11.77 -11.80 10.01
C SER A 55 12.24 -13.18 10.47
N ASP A 56 11.83 -13.61 11.66
CA ASP A 56 12.12 -14.95 12.21
C ASP A 56 11.14 -16.05 11.70
N GLU A 57 10.01 -15.67 11.10
CA GLU A 57 9.01 -16.58 10.55
C GLU A 57 9.14 -16.76 9.03
N ILE A 58 10.05 -16.01 8.38
CA ILE A 58 10.18 -15.98 6.92
C ILE A 58 10.75 -17.28 6.32
N ASP A 59 11.46 -18.09 7.11
CA ASP A 59 12.08 -19.31 6.64
C ASP A 59 11.02 -20.34 6.19
N ASN A 60 11.05 -20.70 4.89
CA ASN A 60 10.10 -21.59 4.20
C ASN A 60 8.67 -21.04 4.07
N LEU A 61 8.48 -19.74 4.17
CA LEU A 61 7.18 -19.14 3.93
C LEU A 61 6.82 -19.24 2.43
N SER A 62 5.60 -19.64 2.15
CA SER A 62 4.98 -19.53 0.82
C SER A 62 3.52 -19.11 0.97
N PHE A 63 2.98 -18.53 -0.09
CA PHE A 63 1.56 -18.24 -0.18
C PHE A 63 1.02 -18.65 -1.54
N THR A 64 -0.28 -18.88 -1.60
CA THR A 64 -0.97 -19.32 -2.81
C THR A 64 -1.77 -18.17 -3.40
N VAL A 65 -1.57 -17.93 -4.69
CA VAL A 65 -2.38 -17.01 -5.50
C VAL A 65 -3.39 -17.84 -6.28
N GLU A 66 -4.67 -17.53 -6.13
CA GLU A 66 -5.75 -18.15 -6.85
C GLU A 66 -5.92 -17.49 -8.22
N VAL A 67 -5.88 -18.31 -9.28
CA VAL A 67 -6.08 -17.88 -10.66
C VAL A 67 -7.28 -18.58 -11.23
N MET A 68 -8.17 -17.82 -11.87
CA MET A 68 -9.44 -18.27 -12.43
C MET A 68 -9.43 -18.17 -13.96
N ARG A 69 -10.28 -18.93 -14.64
CA ARG A 69 -10.60 -18.75 -16.06
C ARG A 69 -12.06 -19.04 -16.35
N LEU A 70 -12.61 -18.38 -17.35
CA LEU A 70 -14.00 -18.60 -17.77
C LEU A 70 -14.10 -19.74 -18.78
N ASN A 71 -13.19 -19.81 -19.78
CA ASN A 71 -13.15 -20.89 -20.75
C ASN A 71 -12.22 -22.00 -20.29
N SER A 72 -12.78 -23.13 -19.87
CA SER A 72 -12.06 -24.25 -19.26
C SER A 72 -12.06 -25.54 -20.09
N ALA A 73 -12.52 -25.50 -21.34
CA ALA A 73 -12.71 -26.72 -22.15
C ALA A 73 -11.43 -27.55 -22.35
N GLU A 74 -10.27 -26.87 -22.48
CA GLU A 74 -9.00 -27.51 -22.78
C GLU A 74 -7.99 -27.26 -21.63
N ALA A 75 -6.98 -28.13 -21.54
CA ALA A 75 -5.84 -27.90 -20.70
C ALA A 75 -5.01 -26.71 -21.24
N ALA A 76 -4.40 -25.92 -20.36
CA ALA A 76 -3.59 -24.76 -20.76
C ALA A 76 -2.43 -24.51 -19.84
N THR A 77 -1.31 -24.10 -20.47
CA THR A 77 -0.15 -23.50 -19.80
C THR A 77 -0.15 -22.01 -20.11
N VAL A 78 -0.48 -21.17 -19.14
CA VAL A 78 -0.65 -19.73 -19.30
C VAL A 78 0.64 -19.02 -18.88
N PRO A 79 1.29 -18.26 -19.78
CA PRO A 79 2.47 -17.49 -19.44
C PRO A 79 2.15 -16.40 -18.41
N LEU A 80 3.01 -16.28 -17.41
CA LEU A 80 2.92 -15.26 -16.38
C LEU A 80 3.98 -14.18 -16.61
N THR A 81 3.55 -12.93 -16.70
CA THR A 81 4.44 -11.78 -16.78
C THR A 81 4.63 -11.24 -15.36
N VAL A 82 5.90 -11.12 -14.96
CA VAL A 82 6.28 -10.48 -13.70
C VAL A 82 6.78 -9.08 -14.01
N PHE A 83 6.03 -8.03 -13.66
CA PHE A 83 6.40 -6.63 -13.88
C PHE A 83 7.44 -6.15 -12.87
N SER A 84 7.21 -6.48 -11.62
CA SER A 84 8.11 -6.15 -10.53
C SER A 84 8.21 -7.35 -9.62
N ARG A 85 9.44 -7.74 -9.35
CA ARG A 85 9.75 -8.80 -8.41
C ARG A 85 11.00 -8.42 -7.65
N SER A 86 10.83 -8.12 -6.38
CA SER A 86 11.98 -8.02 -5.49
C SER A 86 12.61 -9.40 -5.30
N GLU A 87 13.84 -9.45 -4.81
CA GLU A 87 14.54 -10.69 -4.45
C GLU A 87 13.82 -11.51 -3.36
N ALA A 88 12.82 -10.90 -2.71
CA ALA A 88 12.00 -11.56 -1.69
C ALA A 88 11.10 -12.67 -2.27
N PHE A 89 10.82 -12.68 -3.58
CA PHE A 89 9.85 -13.61 -4.13
C PHE A 89 10.44 -14.53 -5.21
N GLU A 90 10.13 -15.83 -5.09
CA GLU A 90 10.32 -16.82 -6.15
C GLU A 90 8.94 -17.23 -6.66
N CYS A 91 8.67 -16.91 -7.93
CA CYS A 91 7.37 -17.12 -8.57
C CYS A 91 7.56 -17.92 -9.86
N PRO A 92 6.70 -18.94 -10.14
CA PRO A 92 6.68 -19.63 -11.42
C PRO A 92 6.42 -18.66 -12.59
N SER A 93 6.92 -19.02 -13.78
CA SER A 93 6.72 -18.25 -15.01
C SER A 93 5.46 -18.65 -15.79
N THR A 94 4.75 -19.68 -15.32
CA THR A 94 3.54 -20.22 -15.96
C THR A 94 2.53 -20.66 -14.92
N ILE A 95 1.25 -20.68 -15.34
CA ILE A 95 0.12 -21.21 -14.59
C ILE A 95 -0.43 -22.39 -15.37
N GLU A 96 -0.63 -23.53 -14.71
CA GLU A 96 -1.14 -24.75 -15.34
C GLU A 96 -2.62 -24.96 -15.00
N PHE A 97 -3.43 -25.16 -16.02
CA PHE A 97 -4.84 -25.55 -15.89
C PHE A 97 -5.08 -26.92 -16.52
N ALA A 98 -5.69 -27.84 -15.80
CA ALA A 98 -6.20 -29.08 -16.38
C ALA A 98 -7.48 -28.84 -17.20
N ALA A 99 -7.76 -29.73 -18.16
CA ALA A 99 -9.00 -29.65 -18.95
C ALA A 99 -10.23 -29.75 -18.03
N GLY A 100 -11.20 -28.89 -18.23
CA GLY A 100 -12.42 -28.80 -17.42
C GLY A 100 -12.28 -28.03 -16.10
N GLU A 101 -11.06 -27.65 -15.70
CA GLU A 101 -10.84 -26.90 -14.49
C GLU A 101 -10.81 -25.39 -14.75
N ASN A 102 -11.58 -24.64 -13.99
CA ASN A 102 -11.67 -23.18 -14.06
C ASN A 102 -10.83 -22.45 -13.01
N LYS A 103 -10.08 -23.18 -12.20
CA LYS A 103 -9.27 -22.67 -11.09
C LYS A 103 -7.90 -23.33 -11.10
N ALA A 104 -6.86 -22.54 -10.85
CA ALA A 104 -5.50 -22.99 -10.63
C ALA A 104 -4.91 -22.28 -9.40
N ALA A 105 -3.90 -22.90 -8.80
CA ALA A 105 -3.16 -22.37 -7.67
C ALA A 105 -1.73 -22.09 -8.12
N LEU A 106 -1.27 -20.84 -7.95
CA LEU A 106 0.11 -20.43 -8.16
C LEU A 106 0.78 -20.32 -6.80
N GLU A 107 1.76 -21.17 -6.52
CA GLU A 107 2.56 -21.07 -5.31
C GLU A 107 3.69 -20.06 -5.49
N VAL A 108 3.74 -19.05 -4.62
CA VAL A 108 4.81 -18.07 -4.52
C VAL A 108 5.59 -18.35 -3.25
N LYS A 109 6.90 -18.59 -3.39
CA LYS A 109 7.79 -18.78 -2.25
C LYS A 109 8.39 -17.47 -1.82
N VAL A 110 8.59 -17.30 -0.53
CA VAL A 110 9.24 -16.14 0.06
C VAL A 110 10.68 -16.52 0.41
N ASN A 111 11.63 -15.78 -0.17
CA ASN A 111 13.04 -15.92 0.16
C ASN A 111 13.35 -15.21 1.48
N LYS A 112 14.39 -15.65 2.17
CA LYS A 112 14.90 -14.95 3.34
C LYS A 112 15.48 -13.60 2.95
N VAL A 113 14.87 -12.54 3.46
CA VAL A 113 15.29 -11.14 3.26
C VAL A 113 15.33 -10.41 4.60
N SER A 114 15.97 -9.24 4.65
CA SER A 114 15.95 -8.35 5.82
C SER A 114 14.57 -7.70 5.99
N SER A 115 14.36 -7.04 7.13
CA SER A 115 13.18 -6.20 7.32
C SER A 115 13.10 -5.09 6.25
N GLY A 116 11.90 -4.81 5.77
CA GLY A 116 11.65 -3.86 4.69
C GLY A 116 10.33 -4.14 3.98
N ASP A 117 10.04 -3.30 2.98
CA ASP A 117 8.86 -3.41 2.13
C ASP A 117 9.25 -4.04 0.79
N TYR A 118 8.47 -5.02 0.35
CA TYR A 118 8.70 -5.80 -0.86
C TYR A 118 7.42 -5.90 -1.67
N THR A 119 7.51 -5.74 -2.99
CA THR A 119 6.35 -5.80 -3.89
C THR A 119 6.54 -6.88 -4.94
N LEU A 120 5.48 -7.63 -5.22
CA LEU A 120 5.34 -8.54 -6.35
C LEU A 120 4.18 -8.08 -7.22
N GLU A 121 4.46 -7.78 -8.48
CA GLU A 121 3.45 -7.42 -9.47
C GLU A 121 3.39 -8.47 -10.58
N LEU A 122 2.23 -9.09 -10.76
CA LEU A 122 1.97 -10.16 -11.70
C LEU A 122 0.95 -9.71 -12.74
N SER A 123 1.10 -10.18 -14.00
CA SER A 123 0.12 -9.96 -15.06
C SER A 123 0.01 -11.15 -15.99
N ILE A 124 -1.19 -11.32 -16.52
CA ILE A 124 -1.49 -12.21 -17.65
C ILE A 124 -1.63 -11.30 -18.86
N GLY A 125 -0.48 -11.00 -19.51
CA GLY A 125 -0.41 -9.96 -20.55
C GLY A 125 -0.74 -10.44 -21.97
N ASP A 126 -0.85 -11.74 -22.22
CA ASP A 126 -1.14 -12.29 -23.55
C ASP A 126 -2.65 -12.32 -23.80
N VAL A 127 -3.10 -11.60 -24.83
CA VAL A 127 -4.53 -11.48 -25.21
C VAL A 127 -5.22 -12.81 -25.56
N ARG A 128 -4.47 -13.87 -25.82
CA ARG A 128 -5.02 -15.23 -25.99
C ARG A 128 -5.54 -15.80 -24.67
N TYR A 129 -4.98 -15.37 -23.55
CA TYR A 129 -5.31 -15.88 -22.24
C TYR A 129 -6.14 -14.92 -21.40
N SER A 130 -5.90 -13.61 -21.50
CA SER A 130 -6.63 -12.61 -20.72
C SER A 130 -7.02 -11.41 -21.59
N ASN A 131 -8.25 -10.96 -21.43
CA ASN A 131 -8.75 -9.78 -22.13
C ASN A 131 -8.45 -8.51 -21.29
N PRO A 132 -7.53 -7.64 -21.73
CA PRO A 132 -7.15 -6.46 -20.97
C PRO A 132 -8.20 -5.33 -20.99
N TYR A 133 -9.27 -5.48 -21.81
CA TYR A 133 -10.30 -4.45 -21.99
C TYR A 133 -11.57 -4.72 -21.18
N VAL A 134 -11.61 -5.79 -20.42
CA VAL A 134 -12.75 -6.13 -19.54
C VAL A 134 -12.33 -6.22 -18.09
N THR A 135 -13.25 -5.90 -17.21
CA THR A 135 -13.14 -6.21 -15.79
C THR A 135 -13.87 -7.54 -15.56
N TYR A 136 -13.17 -8.50 -15.01
CA TYR A 136 -13.76 -9.79 -14.66
C TYR A 136 -14.62 -9.66 -13.41
N ASP A 137 -15.75 -10.36 -13.35
CA ASP A 137 -16.55 -10.44 -12.13
C ASP A 137 -15.78 -11.27 -11.09
N GLY A 138 -15.29 -10.58 -10.06
CA GLY A 138 -14.49 -11.19 -9.00
C GLY A 138 -12.99 -11.32 -9.29
N GLY A 139 -12.40 -10.48 -10.17
CA GLY A 139 -10.97 -10.50 -10.38
C GLY A 139 -10.41 -9.57 -11.45
N TRP A 140 -9.08 -9.62 -11.62
CA TRP A 140 -8.29 -8.73 -12.47
C TRP A 140 -7.23 -9.49 -13.25
N SER A 141 -6.80 -8.97 -14.40
CA SER A 141 -5.65 -9.51 -15.17
C SER A 141 -4.29 -9.15 -14.57
N VAL A 142 -4.27 -8.28 -13.58
CA VAL A 142 -3.06 -7.84 -12.86
C VAL A 142 -3.29 -8.01 -11.36
N LEU A 143 -2.26 -8.46 -10.64
CA LEU A 143 -2.24 -8.58 -9.18
C LEU A 143 -0.98 -7.93 -8.64
N SER A 144 -1.14 -7.02 -7.67
CA SER A 144 -0.05 -6.48 -6.87
C SER A 144 -0.15 -7.00 -5.45
N ILE A 145 0.97 -7.48 -4.92
CA ILE A 145 1.10 -7.98 -3.56
C ILE A 145 2.22 -7.22 -2.87
N ASP A 146 1.91 -6.55 -1.78
CA ASP A 146 2.86 -5.87 -0.92
C ASP A 146 3.11 -6.70 0.34
N MET A 147 4.38 -6.92 0.66
CA MET A 147 4.82 -7.64 1.86
C MET A 147 5.72 -6.74 2.69
N THR A 148 5.39 -6.55 3.95
CA THR A 148 6.24 -5.87 4.93
C THR A 148 6.86 -6.92 5.86
N VAL A 149 8.20 -6.94 5.91
CA VAL A 149 8.96 -7.81 6.83
C VAL A 149 9.40 -7.00 8.04
N TRP A 150 9.03 -7.46 9.21
CA TRP A 150 9.24 -6.79 10.49
C TRP A 150 10.30 -7.48 11.33
N ASP A 151 11.24 -6.71 11.89
CA ASP A 151 12.15 -7.17 12.95
C ASP A 151 11.54 -6.88 14.32
N PHE A 152 11.54 -7.87 15.19
CA PHE A 152 11.20 -7.67 16.60
C PHE A 152 12.33 -6.95 17.32
N LEU A 153 12.04 -5.82 17.95
CA LEU A 153 13.03 -5.01 18.67
C LEU A 153 13.01 -5.25 20.19
N GLY A 154 11.93 -5.82 20.71
CA GLY A 154 11.79 -6.09 22.14
C GLY A 154 10.41 -5.72 22.66
N THR A 155 10.27 -5.77 23.99
CA THR A 155 9.05 -5.38 24.70
C THR A 155 9.26 -4.16 25.57
N GLY A 156 8.17 -3.43 25.84
CA GLY A 156 8.22 -2.23 26.65
C GLY A 156 6.88 -1.87 27.29
N THR A 157 6.87 -0.72 27.92
CA THR A 157 5.67 -0.20 28.60
C THR A 157 5.22 1.09 27.95
N PHE A 158 3.95 1.17 27.57
CA PHE A 158 3.32 2.39 27.09
C PHE A 158 2.65 3.13 28.26
N TYR A 159 2.92 4.43 28.40
CA TYR A 159 2.36 5.32 29.41
C TYR A 159 1.38 6.28 28.74
N TYR A 160 0.11 6.16 29.11
CA TYR A 160 -0.98 6.95 28.54
C TYR A 160 -1.25 8.23 29.28
N ASN A 161 -1.57 9.29 28.53
CA ASN A 161 -2.05 10.56 29.08
C ASN A 161 -3.13 11.18 28.18
N GLY A 162 -3.83 10.35 27.41
CA GLY A 162 -4.85 10.76 26.43
C GLY A 162 -6.24 10.29 26.76
N LEU A 163 -6.85 9.56 25.82
CA LEU A 163 -8.14 8.89 25.97
C LEU A 163 -8.05 7.72 26.96
N PHE A 164 -6.93 7.01 26.92
CA PHE A 164 -6.59 5.96 27.86
C PHE A 164 -5.82 6.56 29.03
N SER A 165 -5.72 5.84 30.13
CA SER A 165 -4.98 6.26 31.34
C SER A 165 -4.24 5.08 31.95
N GLY A 166 -3.13 5.36 32.63
CA GLY A 166 -2.31 4.34 33.24
C GLY A 166 -1.18 3.87 32.35
N GLU A 167 -0.83 2.60 32.44
CA GLU A 167 0.26 1.99 31.69
C GLU A 167 -0.11 0.60 31.21
N ASP A 168 0.42 0.23 30.03
CA ASP A 168 0.34 -1.13 29.46
C ASP A 168 1.76 -1.70 29.35
N PRO A 169 2.14 -2.61 30.23
CA PRO A 169 3.43 -3.29 30.15
C PRO A 169 3.43 -4.45 29.16
N GLY A 170 4.62 -4.78 28.64
CA GLY A 170 4.81 -5.97 27.79
C GLY A 170 4.33 -5.82 26.35
N LEU A 171 4.09 -4.61 25.87
CA LEU A 171 3.77 -4.37 24.47
C LEU A 171 5.01 -4.60 23.60
N SER A 172 4.83 -5.27 22.44
CA SER A 172 5.90 -5.56 21.50
C SER A 172 6.16 -4.41 20.54
N LEU A 173 7.44 -4.11 20.31
CA LEU A 173 7.91 -3.14 19.33
C LEU A 173 8.56 -3.86 18.15
N TYR A 174 8.16 -3.48 16.94
CA TYR A 174 8.72 -3.97 15.69
C TYR A 174 9.18 -2.82 14.80
N ALA A 175 10.16 -3.10 13.92
CA ALA A 175 10.63 -2.14 12.93
C ALA A 175 10.72 -2.77 11.53
N SER A 176 10.47 -1.95 10.50
CA SER A 176 10.70 -2.25 9.10
C SER A 176 11.22 -0.99 8.42
N GLY A 177 12.54 -0.90 8.20
CA GLY A 177 13.19 0.33 7.74
C GLY A 177 12.95 1.51 8.69
N THR A 178 12.23 2.54 8.23
CA THR A 178 11.84 3.70 9.06
C THR A 178 10.44 3.58 9.66
N SER A 179 9.73 2.50 9.36
CA SER A 179 8.39 2.19 9.88
C SER A 179 8.49 1.38 11.15
N TYR A 180 7.64 1.67 12.12
CA TYR A 180 7.60 1.02 13.43
C TYR A 180 6.16 0.65 13.78
N LYS A 181 6.03 -0.39 14.61
CA LYS A 181 4.74 -0.89 15.08
C LYS A 181 4.83 -1.27 16.56
N ILE A 182 3.95 -0.68 17.39
CA ILE A 182 3.72 -1.16 18.77
C ILE A 182 2.40 -1.93 18.73
N THR A 183 2.45 -3.24 19.03
CA THR A 183 1.27 -4.09 18.92
C THR A 183 0.38 -4.00 20.15
N ASN A 184 -0.93 -4.22 19.92
CA ASN A 184 -1.94 -4.26 20.98
C ASN A 184 -2.04 -2.98 21.84
N TRP A 185 -1.72 -1.82 21.24
CA TRP A 185 -1.80 -0.51 21.86
C TRP A 185 -3.25 -0.02 22.03
N GLY A 186 -3.51 0.81 23.02
CA GLY A 186 -4.77 1.52 23.22
C GLY A 186 -5.97 0.58 23.33
N GLY A 187 -6.90 0.64 22.40
CA GLY A 187 -8.09 -0.25 22.34
C GLY A 187 -7.82 -1.62 21.72
N GLY A 188 -6.58 -2.12 21.75
CA GLY A 188 -6.21 -3.41 21.18
C GLY A 188 -5.88 -3.36 19.67
N VAL A 189 -5.47 -2.19 19.17
CA VAL A 189 -4.99 -1.98 17.80
C VAL A 189 -3.47 -1.77 17.80
N ASP A 190 -2.85 -1.84 16.63
CA ASP A 190 -1.44 -1.51 16.50
C ASP A 190 -1.24 -0.01 16.35
N LEU A 191 -0.26 0.58 17.03
CA LEU A 191 0.22 1.93 16.79
C LEU A 191 1.32 1.90 15.74
N LEU A 192 1.00 2.37 14.53
CA LEU A 192 1.94 2.49 13.42
C LEU A 192 2.55 3.90 13.39
N PHE A 193 3.86 3.99 13.26
CA PHE A 193 4.55 5.28 13.17
C PHE A 193 5.84 5.17 12.35
N LYS A 194 6.37 6.32 11.93
CA LYS A 194 7.69 6.41 11.32
C LYS A 194 8.63 7.12 12.27
N CYS A 195 9.87 6.64 12.34
CA CYS A 195 10.97 7.29 13.04
C CYS A 195 12.13 7.48 12.05
N ASP A 196 12.50 8.73 11.76
CA ASP A 196 13.56 9.02 10.81
C ASP A 196 14.96 8.95 11.48
N ALA A 197 16.01 9.11 10.67
CA ALA A 197 17.40 9.04 11.15
C ALA A 197 17.76 10.13 12.18
N THR A 198 16.94 11.18 12.34
CA THR A 198 17.11 12.21 13.34
C THR A 198 16.38 11.89 14.65
N GLY A 199 15.65 10.79 14.68
CA GLY A 199 14.79 10.39 15.79
C GLY A 199 13.41 11.06 15.78
N LYS A 200 13.06 11.84 14.75
CA LYS A 200 11.74 12.44 14.64
C LYS A 200 10.68 11.39 14.35
N ILE A 201 9.62 11.39 15.16
CA ILE A 201 8.49 10.48 15.02
C ILE A 201 7.32 11.16 14.30
N THR A 202 6.71 10.43 13.36
CA THR A 202 5.49 10.83 12.66
C THR A 202 4.46 9.71 12.74
N VAL A 203 3.26 10.05 13.23
CA VAL A 203 2.10 9.16 13.29
C VAL A 203 1.09 9.68 12.28
N ALA A 204 0.82 8.89 11.23
CA ALA A 204 -0.27 9.17 10.31
C ALA A 204 -1.62 9.02 11.04
N LYS A 205 -2.67 9.69 10.54
CA LYS A 205 -3.99 9.58 11.15
C LYS A 205 -4.45 8.13 11.18
N GLN A 206 -4.66 7.58 12.38
CA GLN A 206 -5.11 6.21 12.59
C GLN A 206 -6.10 6.08 13.76
N TYR A 207 -6.95 5.05 13.68
CA TYR A 207 -7.95 4.73 14.70
C TYR A 207 -7.28 4.19 15.96
N VAL A 208 -7.76 4.59 17.15
CA VAL A 208 -7.17 4.19 18.44
C VAL A 208 -7.80 2.93 19.06
N GLY A 209 -8.70 2.24 18.35
CA GLY A 209 -9.41 1.08 18.88
C GLY A 209 -10.60 1.43 19.79
N ALA A 210 -10.96 2.71 19.93
CA ALA A 210 -12.05 3.14 20.82
C ALA A 210 -12.93 4.23 20.20
N ASN A 211 -14.19 4.26 20.66
CA ASN A 211 -15.17 5.26 20.27
C ASN A 211 -15.51 6.17 21.45
N HIS A 212 -15.55 7.47 21.20
CA HIS A 212 -16.17 8.39 22.14
C HIS A 212 -17.71 8.24 22.08
N GLN A 213 -18.36 8.19 23.23
CA GLN A 213 -19.80 7.90 23.33
C GLN A 213 -20.69 8.81 22.45
N THR A 214 -20.32 10.08 22.33
CA THR A 214 -21.11 11.09 21.58
C THR A 214 -20.57 11.33 20.17
N TYR A 215 -19.23 11.26 19.96
CA TYR A 215 -18.57 11.73 18.76
C TYR A 215 -18.02 10.61 17.86
N GLY A 216 -18.26 9.33 18.24
CA GLY A 216 -17.85 8.17 17.44
C GLY A 216 -16.36 7.87 17.48
N PRO A 217 -15.80 7.30 16.40
CA PRO A 217 -14.41 6.82 16.37
C PRO A 217 -13.40 7.91 16.70
N VAL A 218 -12.42 7.55 17.54
CA VAL A 218 -11.30 8.43 17.91
C VAL A 218 -10.08 8.07 17.09
N TYR A 219 -9.39 9.08 16.61
CA TYR A 219 -8.17 8.96 15.82
C TYR A 219 -7.04 9.75 16.45
N VAL A 220 -5.80 9.28 16.25
CA VAL A 220 -4.58 10.00 16.62
C VAL A 220 -3.76 10.37 15.39
N THR A 221 -2.99 11.44 15.53
CA THR A 221 -2.00 11.86 14.52
C THR A 221 -0.99 12.81 15.17
N THR A 222 0.24 12.88 14.65
CA THR A 222 1.19 13.95 14.98
C THR A 222 0.96 15.22 14.16
N ASP A 223 0.11 15.17 13.11
CA ASP A 223 -0.28 16.35 12.37
C ASP A 223 -1.17 17.25 13.23
N GLY A 224 -0.78 18.54 13.36
CA GLY A 224 -1.46 19.49 14.23
C GLY A 224 -1.14 19.32 15.74
N ALA A 225 -0.16 18.49 16.12
CA ALA A 225 0.32 18.44 17.50
C ALA A 225 1.20 19.66 17.83
N ASP A 226 1.11 20.14 19.07
CA ASP A 226 1.80 21.34 19.52
C ASP A 226 3.32 21.16 19.66
N VAL A 227 3.78 19.92 19.85
CA VAL A 227 5.17 19.54 20.09
C VAL A 227 5.55 18.37 19.20
N THR A 228 6.80 18.34 18.74
CA THR A 228 7.34 17.24 17.94
C THR A 228 7.47 15.96 18.76
N SER A 229 7.01 14.85 18.21
CA SER A 229 7.28 13.50 18.73
C SER A 229 8.71 13.07 18.38
N TYR A 230 9.39 12.36 19.27
CA TYR A 230 10.78 11.97 19.05
C TYR A 230 11.19 10.71 19.82
N TYR A 231 12.25 10.06 19.35
CA TYR A 231 12.94 8.97 20.02
C TYR A 231 14.19 9.48 20.74
N ASP A 232 14.35 9.08 21.99
CA ASP A 232 15.54 9.31 22.81
C ASP A 232 16.33 7.98 22.92
N PRO A 233 17.48 7.86 22.26
CA PRO A 233 18.28 6.64 22.30
C PRO A 233 18.98 6.40 23.64
N GLU A 234 19.23 7.43 24.47
CA GLU A 234 19.88 7.27 25.75
C GLU A 234 18.98 6.55 26.77
N THR A 235 17.67 6.84 26.71
CA THR A 235 16.67 6.23 27.59
C THR A 235 15.84 5.16 26.90
N GLN A 236 16.07 4.90 25.60
CA GLN A 236 15.27 4.00 24.76
C GLN A 236 13.77 4.33 24.82
N THR A 237 13.44 5.62 24.83
CA THR A 237 12.09 6.12 25.00
C THR A 237 11.58 6.80 23.73
N TYR A 238 10.41 6.37 23.27
CA TYR A 238 9.66 6.98 22.18
C TYR A 238 8.63 7.93 22.80
N TYR A 239 8.76 9.23 22.55
CA TYR A 239 7.83 10.26 23.01
C TYR A 239 6.81 10.58 21.92
N PHE A 240 5.53 10.36 22.22
CA PHE A 240 4.41 10.58 21.32
C PHE A 240 3.61 11.80 21.75
N ASN A 241 3.69 12.87 20.99
CA ASN A 241 2.89 14.08 21.15
C ASN A 241 1.81 14.05 20.06
N MET A 242 0.65 13.48 20.36
CA MET A 242 -0.40 13.19 19.37
C MET A 242 -1.67 13.99 19.63
N ALA A 243 -2.23 14.56 18.57
CA ALA A 243 -3.57 15.14 18.61
C ALA A 243 -4.63 14.03 18.53
N TYR A 244 -5.57 14.03 19.48
CA TYR A 244 -6.69 13.11 19.53
C TYR A 244 -7.91 13.77 18.89
N ASN A 245 -8.44 13.16 17.82
CA ASN A 245 -9.44 13.75 16.95
C ASN A 245 -10.68 12.85 16.82
N VAL A 246 -11.83 13.51 16.68
CA VAL A 246 -13.11 12.92 16.30
C VAL A 246 -13.72 13.70 15.15
N SER A 247 -14.83 13.24 14.57
CA SER A 247 -15.48 13.95 13.46
C SER A 247 -15.90 15.40 13.80
N ALA A 248 -16.18 15.67 15.07
CA ALA A 248 -16.63 16.97 15.58
C ALA A 248 -15.48 17.94 15.96
N GLY A 249 -14.23 17.47 16.01
CA GLY A 249 -13.08 18.30 16.39
C GLY A 249 -11.95 17.53 17.08
N THR A 250 -11.19 18.21 17.92
CA THR A 250 -10.00 17.67 18.61
C THR A 250 -10.13 17.74 20.12
N PHE A 251 -9.58 16.75 20.82
CA PHE A 251 -9.35 16.76 22.26
C PHE A 251 -7.99 17.36 22.65
N GLY A 252 -7.28 17.93 21.65
CA GLY A 252 -5.95 18.50 21.80
C GLY A 252 -4.82 17.47 21.81
N THR A 253 -3.60 17.98 21.93
CA THR A 253 -2.38 17.17 21.99
C THR A 253 -2.26 16.49 23.35
N LYS A 254 -1.87 15.22 23.33
CA LYS A 254 -1.53 14.42 24.50
C LYS A 254 -0.09 13.97 24.44
N TYR A 255 0.56 13.97 25.61
CA TYR A 255 1.97 13.67 25.77
C TYR A 255 2.12 12.29 26.38
N GLU A 256 2.40 11.31 25.53
CA GLU A 256 2.49 9.89 25.88
C GLU A 256 3.88 9.37 25.56
N LYS A 257 4.25 8.21 26.09
CA LYS A 257 5.54 7.60 25.79
C LYS A 257 5.50 6.09 25.83
N PHE A 258 6.37 5.48 25.05
CA PHE A 258 6.72 4.07 25.15
C PHE A 258 8.18 3.95 25.59
N VAL A 259 8.44 3.18 26.63
CA VAL A 259 9.78 2.88 27.13
C VAL A 259 10.09 1.42 26.78
N LEU A 260 11.11 1.20 25.94
CA LEU A 260 11.58 -0.14 25.62
C LEU A 260 12.36 -0.68 26.83
N THR A 261 11.82 -1.70 27.49
CA THR A 261 12.35 -2.21 28.76
C THR A 261 13.13 -3.52 28.61
N ASP A 262 12.85 -4.29 27.56
CA ASP A 262 13.49 -5.56 27.26
C ASP A 262 13.85 -5.63 25.76
N PRO A 263 14.92 -4.93 25.33
CA PRO A 263 15.39 -4.94 23.96
C PRO A 263 15.98 -6.30 23.58
N VAL A 264 15.80 -6.72 22.34
CA VAL A 264 16.51 -7.88 21.76
C VAL A 264 18.00 -7.54 21.70
N GLN A 265 18.87 -8.46 22.17
CA GLN A 265 20.32 -8.31 22.16
C GLN A 265 20.95 -8.66 20.82
#